data_754f39f5a9ad48a816cf12a9ea38aa1c
#
_entry.id   754f39f5a9ad48a816cf12a9ea38aa1c
#
_cell.length_a   1.000
_cell.length_b   1.000
_cell.length_c   1.000
_cell.angle_alpha   90.00
_cell.angle_beta   90.00
_cell.angle_gamma   90.00
#
_symmetry.space_group_name_H-M   'P 1'
#
loop_
_entity.id
_entity.type
_entity.pdbx_description
1 polymer ?
#
loop_
_entity_poly.entity_id
_entity_poly.type
_entity_poly.pdbx_seq_one_letter_code
_entity_poly.pdbx_strand_id
1 'polypeptide(L)'
;MAHVYGPGLVLHMYPDELLKFGASHTVEADDAVAAQHYFVCLSADAKEGLWTPLYVTRGQDRLAIQEEAKTGHPRWARGVSYYSADELWRIPHKAAQRGASAASDTSEPKSPNRVALSSLPSRSQFPSDSAFRLHQRS
;
A
#
# COMPACT_ATOMS: atom_id res chain seq x y z
N MET A 1 1.89 -19.03 -7.49
CA MET A 1 1.93 -19.03 -6.02
C MET A 1 1.53 -17.67 -5.48
N ALA A 2 0.66 -17.66 -4.50
CA ALA A 2 0.19 -16.40 -3.93
C ALA A 2 1.21 -15.83 -2.94
N HIS A 3 1.17 -14.52 -2.76
CA HIS A 3 1.98 -13.87 -1.74
C HIS A 3 1.47 -14.20 -0.35
N VAL A 4 2.39 -14.16 0.62
CA VAL A 4 2.03 -14.25 2.03
C VAL A 4 1.82 -12.81 2.50
N TYR A 5 0.59 -12.45 2.79
CA TYR A 5 0.23 -11.10 3.20
C TYR A 5 0.66 -10.87 4.65
N GLY A 6 1.38 -9.80 4.87
CA GLY A 6 1.85 -9.45 6.21
C GLY A 6 2.68 -8.18 6.18
N PRO A 7 3.08 -7.71 7.38
CA PRO A 7 3.81 -6.44 7.49
C PRO A 7 5.07 -6.42 6.64
N GLY A 8 5.26 -5.32 5.93
CA GLY A 8 6.45 -5.10 5.13
C GLY A 8 6.34 -5.52 3.68
N LEU A 9 5.35 -6.32 3.31
CA LEU A 9 5.15 -6.72 1.91
C LEU A 9 4.79 -5.51 1.07
N VAL A 10 5.40 -5.38 -0.11
CA VAL A 10 5.11 -4.30 -1.05
C VAL A 10 4.60 -4.88 -2.35
N LEU A 11 3.45 -4.40 -2.79
CA LEU A 11 2.86 -4.77 -4.07
C LEU A 11 2.59 -3.52 -4.89
N HIS A 12 2.81 -3.63 -6.21
CA HIS A 12 2.45 -2.58 -7.16
C HIS A 12 1.00 -2.85 -7.57
N MET A 13 0.08 -1.97 -7.20
CA MET A 13 -1.35 -2.24 -7.36
C MET A 13 -2.06 -1.08 -8.04
N TYR A 14 -3.14 -1.41 -8.73
CA TYR A 14 -3.98 -0.44 -9.43
C TYR A 14 -5.18 -0.08 -8.56
N PRO A 15 -5.28 1.16 -8.05
CA PRO A 15 -6.30 1.52 -7.06
C PRO A 15 -7.74 1.28 -7.49
N ASP A 16 -8.08 1.50 -8.75
CA ASP A 16 -9.45 1.28 -9.23
C ASP A 16 -9.89 -0.17 -9.02
N GLU A 17 -8.96 -1.12 -9.21
CA GLU A 17 -9.27 -2.52 -8.97
C GLU A 17 -9.46 -2.80 -7.49
N LEU A 18 -8.68 -2.14 -6.64
CA LEU A 18 -8.83 -2.28 -5.19
C LEU A 18 -10.21 -1.83 -4.74
N LEU A 19 -10.64 -0.67 -5.19
CA LEU A 19 -11.95 -0.13 -4.83
C LEU A 19 -13.09 -0.98 -5.37
N LYS A 20 -12.92 -1.50 -6.57
CA LYS A 20 -13.91 -2.36 -7.23
C LYS A 20 -14.17 -3.64 -6.42
N PHE A 21 -13.16 -4.14 -5.73
CA PHE A 21 -13.26 -5.39 -4.99
C PHE A 21 -13.29 -5.18 -3.47
N GLY A 22 -13.71 -4.01 -3.02
CA GLY A 22 -14.08 -3.83 -1.62
C GLY A 22 -13.10 -3.07 -0.73
N ALA A 23 -12.08 -2.45 -1.31
CA ALA A 23 -11.16 -1.64 -0.51
C ALA A 23 -11.82 -0.35 -0.05
N SER A 24 -11.36 0.17 1.08
CA SER A 24 -11.77 1.48 1.60
C SER A 24 -10.53 2.24 2.05
N HIS A 25 -10.65 3.56 2.19
CA HIS A 25 -9.52 4.39 2.59
C HIS A 25 -9.98 5.56 3.46
N THR A 26 -9.02 6.27 4.04
CA THR A 26 -9.27 7.29 5.06
C THR A 26 -9.29 8.72 4.53
N VAL A 27 -9.05 8.92 3.23
CA VAL A 27 -9.05 10.27 2.63
C VAL A 27 -10.27 10.46 1.74
N GLU A 28 -10.49 11.71 1.30
CA GLU A 28 -11.54 11.98 0.33
C GLU A 28 -11.22 11.30 -0.99
N ALA A 29 -12.24 10.99 -1.77
CA ALA A 29 -12.06 10.27 -3.03
C ALA A 29 -11.07 10.97 -3.97
N ASP A 30 -11.12 12.30 -4.03
CA ASP A 30 -10.25 13.07 -4.90
C ASP A 30 -8.81 13.13 -4.41
N ASP A 31 -8.59 12.84 -3.13
CA ASP A 31 -7.26 12.88 -2.51
C ASP A 31 -6.57 11.52 -2.50
N ALA A 32 -7.32 10.47 -2.77
CA ALA A 32 -6.77 9.11 -2.77
C ALA A 32 -5.92 8.91 -4.02
N VAL A 33 -4.89 8.06 -3.87
CA VAL A 33 -4.07 7.68 -5.01
C VAL A 33 -4.95 7.08 -6.10
N ALA A 34 -4.74 7.49 -7.34
CA ALA A 34 -5.59 7.06 -8.47
C ALA A 34 -4.84 6.20 -9.48
N ALA A 35 -3.57 6.51 -9.74
CA ALA A 35 -2.76 5.71 -10.66
C ALA A 35 -2.12 4.54 -9.93
N GLN A 36 -1.66 3.55 -10.70
CA GLN A 36 -0.96 2.41 -10.08
C GLN A 36 0.25 2.89 -9.32
N HIS A 37 0.42 2.36 -8.11
CA HIS A 37 1.48 2.73 -7.19
C HIS A 37 1.90 1.51 -6.39
N TYR A 38 3.10 1.58 -5.82
CA TYR A 38 3.48 0.60 -4.80
C TYR A 38 2.72 0.91 -3.52
N PHE A 39 2.28 -0.13 -2.84
CA PHE A 39 1.64 -0.03 -1.52
C PHE A 39 2.43 -0.93 -0.58
N VAL A 40 2.64 -0.46 0.65
CA VAL A 40 3.26 -1.29 1.68
C VAL A 40 2.21 -1.74 2.68
N CYS A 41 2.26 -3.02 3.03
CA CYS A 41 1.37 -3.60 4.03
C CYS A 41 1.89 -3.30 5.42
N LEU A 42 1.04 -2.75 6.27
CA LEU A 42 1.38 -2.46 7.66
C LEU A 42 1.00 -3.60 8.58
N SER A 43 -0.12 -4.26 8.31
CA SER A 43 -0.58 -5.41 9.06
C SER A 43 -1.61 -6.16 8.22
N ALA A 44 -1.82 -7.42 8.55
CA ALA A 44 -2.79 -8.24 7.83
C ALA A 44 -3.36 -9.30 8.75
N ASP A 45 -4.62 -9.66 8.49
CA ASP A 45 -5.24 -10.83 9.10
C ASP A 45 -5.53 -11.85 7.99
N ALA A 46 -6.41 -12.80 8.23
CA ALA A 46 -6.69 -13.88 7.28
C ALA A 46 -7.39 -13.40 6.00
N LYS A 47 -8.07 -12.25 6.05
CA LYS A 47 -8.91 -11.80 4.94
C LYS A 47 -8.50 -10.48 4.33
N GLU A 48 -7.89 -9.60 5.10
CA GLU A 48 -7.59 -8.25 4.62
C GLU A 48 -6.32 -7.71 5.28
N GLY A 49 -5.83 -6.61 4.74
CA GLY A 49 -4.68 -5.93 5.30
C GLY A 49 -4.88 -4.43 5.33
N LEU A 50 -4.03 -3.77 6.11
CA LEU A 50 -3.91 -2.31 6.14
C LEU A 50 -2.66 -1.94 5.34
N TRP A 51 -2.84 -1.04 4.38
CA TRP A 51 -1.81 -0.66 3.44
C TRP A 51 -1.74 0.84 3.30
N THR A 52 -0.58 1.36 2.94
CA THR A 52 -0.47 2.76 2.55
C THR A 52 0.22 2.86 1.20
N PRO A 53 -0.28 3.73 0.31
CA PRO A 53 0.38 3.91 -0.98
C PRO A 53 1.69 4.67 -0.83
N LEU A 54 2.62 4.39 -1.73
CA LEU A 54 3.95 4.98 -1.72
C LEU A 54 4.13 5.85 -2.95
N TYR A 55 4.70 7.02 -2.74
CA TYR A 55 4.88 8.03 -3.77
C TYR A 55 6.36 8.21 -4.05
N VAL A 56 6.69 8.62 -5.28
CA VAL A 56 8.09 8.89 -5.66
C VAL A 56 8.50 10.30 -5.33
N THR A 57 7.54 11.21 -5.12
CA THR A 57 7.85 12.60 -4.78
C THR A 57 7.54 12.86 -3.33
N ARG A 58 8.35 13.72 -2.72
CA ARG A 58 8.19 14.05 -1.32
C ARG A 58 6.87 14.76 -1.00
N GLY A 59 6.43 15.68 -1.86
CA GLY A 59 5.25 16.48 -1.56
C GLY A 59 5.47 17.35 -0.33
N GLN A 60 4.37 17.81 0.30
CA GLN A 60 4.49 18.68 1.46
C GLN A 60 4.56 17.91 2.77
N ASP A 61 3.61 17.06 3.06
CA ASP A 61 3.49 16.46 4.38
C ASP A 61 3.77 14.97 4.39
N ARG A 62 4.52 14.49 3.41
CA ARG A 62 4.84 13.07 3.32
C ARG A 62 6.09 12.73 4.13
N LEU A 63 6.10 11.51 4.61
CA LEU A 63 7.20 10.95 5.39
C LEU A 63 7.99 9.99 4.50
N ALA A 64 9.28 9.86 4.78
CA ALA A 64 10.19 9.10 3.91
C ALA A 64 10.40 7.68 4.42
N ILE A 65 10.51 6.75 3.46
CA ILE A 65 11.07 5.43 3.69
C ILE A 65 12.38 5.41 2.92
N GLN A 66 13.48 5.30 3.64
CA GLN A 66 14.81 5.38 3.03
C GLN A 66 15.12 4.17 2.17
N GLU A 67 15.96 4.37 1.17
CA GLU A 67 16.34 3.32 0.26
C GLU A 67 16.89 2.10 0.99
N GLU A 68 17.66 2.31 2.04
CA GLU A 68 18.28 1.24 2.81
C GLU A 68 17.28 0.28 3.45
N ALA A 69 16.04 0.74 3.64
CA ALA A 69 14.98 -0.08 4.22
C ALA A 69 14.26 -0.94 3.19
N LYS A 70 14.59 -0.79 1.92
CA LYS A 70 13.85 -1.41 0.83
C LYS A 70 14.64 -2.57 0.24
N THR A 71 13.97 -3.69 0.00
CA THR A 71 14.57 -4.85 -0.67
C THR A 71 13.60 -5.38 -1.70
N GLY A 72 14.12 -6.07 -2.71
CA GLY A 72 13.33 -6.66 -3.77
C GLY A 72 13.83 -6.25 -5.15
N HIS A 73 12.92 -6.19 -6.10
CA HIS A 73 13.24 -5.83 -7.47
C HIS A 73 13.83 -4.40 -7.54
N PRO A 74 14.86 -4.17 -8.34
CA PRO A 74 15.48 -2.83 -8.43
C PRO A 74 14.52 -1.70 -8.78
N ARG A 75 13.50 -1.99 -9.58
CA ARG A 75 12.47 -0.98 -9.91
C ARG A 75 11.77 -0.45 -8.67
N TRP A 76 11.57 -1.29 -7.68
CA TRP A 76 10.99 -0.90 -6.39
C TRP A 76 12.07 -0.38 -5.44
N ALA A 77 13.17 -1.11 -5.31
CA ALA A 77 14.11 -0.94 -4.19
C ALA A 77 14.99 0.31 -4.31
N ARG A 78 15.12 0.88 -5.49
CA ARG A 78 15.95 2.07 -5.68
C ARG A 78 15.23 3.33 -5.22
N GLY A 79 15.99 4.22 -4.59
CA GLY A 79 15.51 5.54 -4.22
C GLY A 79 14.65 5.54 -2.99
N VAL A 80 14.28 6.74 -2.57
CA VAL A 80 13.44 6.97 -1.40
C VAL A 80 11.98 6.93 -1.82
N SER A 81 11.15 6.31 -1.00
CA SER A 81 9.70 6.33 -1.19
C SER A 81 9.05 7.14 -0.09
N TYR A 82 7.88 7.70 -0.36
CA TYR A 82 7.19 8.58 0.58
C TYR A 82 5.77 8.12 0.80
N TYR A 83 5.25 8.34 2.00
CA TYR A 83 3.85 8.02 2.31
C TYR A 83 3.20 9.16 3.07
N SER A 84 1.87 9.23 2.99
CA SER A 84 1.09 10.23 3.71
C SER A 84 0.46 9.56 4.93
N ALA A 85 0.66 10.16 6.11
CA ALA A 85 0.06 9.64 7.33
C ALA A 85 -1.47 9.81 7.35
N ASP A 86 -2.03 10.54 6.40
CA ASP A 86 -3.47 10.70 6.28
C ASP A 86 -4.13 9.59 5.45
N GLU A 87 -3.33 8.88 4.66
CA GLU A 87 -3.88 7.93 3.69
C GLU A 87 -3.57 6.49 4.08
N LEU A 88 -4.57 5.82 4.64
CA LEU A 88 -4.49 4.40 4.98
C LEU A 88 -5.61 3.67 4.24
N TRP A 89 -5.28 2.52 3.67
CA TRP A 89 -6.23 1.71 2.92
C TRP A 89 -6.47 0.40 3.65
N ARG A 90 -7.71 -0.02 3.73
CA ARG A 90 -8.09 -1.37 4.16
C ARG A 90 -8.43 -2.14 2.90
N ILE A 91 -7.65 -3.18 2.61
CA ILE A 91 -7.74 -3.89 1.33
C ILE A 91 -7.95 -5.37 1.58
N PRO A 92 -9.09 -5.94 1.13
CA PRO A 92 -9.26 -7.40 1.15
C PRO A 92 -8.15 -8.06 0.33
N HIS A 93 -7.68 -9.21 0.77
CA HIS A 93 -6.58 -9.89 0.08
C HIS A 93 -6.93 -10.18 -1.39
N LYS A 94 -8.17 -10.54 -1.67
CA LYS A 94 -8.55 -10.78 -3.06
C LYS A 94 -8.54 -9.51 -3.89
N ALA A 95 -8.85 -8.36 -3.27
CA ALA A 95 -8.73 -7.08 -3.97
C ALA A 95 -7.26 -6.77 -4.27
N ALA A 96 -6.38 -7.02 -3.30
CA ALA A 96 -4.95 -6.82 -3.48
C ALA A 96 -4.42 -7.67 -4.63
N GLN A 97 -4.87 -8.91 -4.71
CA GLN A 97 -4.47 -9.82 -5.77
C GLN A 97 -4.91 -9.30 -7.14
N ARG A 98 -6.13 -8.78 -7.23
CA ARG A 98 -6.65 -8.19 -8.48
C ARG A 98 -5.90 -6.92 -8.83
N GLY A 99 -5.64 -6.06 -7.85
CA GLY A 99 -4.91 -4.82 -8.09
C GLY A 99 -3.49 -5.06 -8.56
N ALA A 100 -2.82 -6.06 -8.00
CA ALA A 100 -1.46 -6.43 -8.41
C ALA A 100 -1.46 -7.03 -9.81
N SER A 101 -2.47 -7.84 -10.15
CA SER A 101 -2.59 -8.42 -11.49
C SER A 101 -2.84 -7.37 -12.56
N ALA A 102 -3.57 -6.31 -12.22
CA ALA A 102 -3.88 -5.23 -13.15
C ALA A 102 -2.71 -4.25 -13.32
N ALA A 103 -1.75 -4.27 -12.42
CA ALA A 103 -0.60 -3.37 -12.45
C ALA A 103 0.66 -4.13 -12.85
N SER A 104 1.76 -3.40 -13.04
CA SER A 104 3.06 -4.01 -13.34
C SER A 104 3.75 -4.43 -12.05
N ASP A 105 3.19 -5.42 -11.37
CA ASP A 105 3.75 -5.87 -10.10
C ASP A 105 5.09 -6.57 -10.31
N THR A 106 6.10 -6.13 -9.55
CA THR A 106 7.45 -6.70 -9.60
C THR A 106 7.73 -7.59 -8.38
N SER A 107 6.73 -7.77 -7.51
CA SER A 107 6.92 -8.55 -6.29
C SER A 107 6.78 -10.04 -6.60
N GLU A 108 7.78 -10.82 -6.19
CA GLU A 108 7.80 -12.27 -6.40
C GLU A 108 7.55 -12.97 -5.07
N PRO A 109 6.76 -14.05 -5.03
CA PRO A 109 6.50 -14.75 -3.76
C PRO A 109 7.75 -15.23 -3.03
N LYS A 110 8.80 -15.63 -3.78
CA LYS A 110 10.04 -16.11 -3.18
C LYS A 110 11.01 -15.00 -2.80
N SER A 111 10.91 -13.85 -3.46
CA SER A 111 11.77 -12.69 -3.22
C SER A 111 10.91 -11.44 -3.28
N PRO A 112 9.97 -11.29 -2.35
CA PRO A 112 9.02 -10.18 -2.44
C PRO A 112 9.69 -8.84 -2.24
N ASN A 113 9.08 -7.82 -2.82
CA ASN A 113 9.44 -6.44 -2.51
C ASN A 113 9.01 -6.17 -1.06
N ARG A 114 9.91 -5.56 -0.30
CA ARG A 114 9.66 -5.38 1.14
C ARG A 114 10.21 -4.07 1.67
N VAL A 115 9.63 -3.63 2.78
CA VAL A 115 10.18 -2.60 3.66
C VAL A 115 10.58 -3.30 4.95
N ALA A 116 11.78 -2.99 5.46
CA ALA A 116 12.26 -3.55 6.72
C ALA A 116 11.28 -3.21 7.85
N LEU A 117 11.00 -4.17 8.73
CA LEU A 117 10.01 -3.98 9.80
C LEU A 117 10.38 -2.82 10.72
N SER A 118 11.67 -2.58 10.95
CA SER A 118 12.13 -1.48 11.80
C SER A 118 11.85 -0.10 11.19
N SER A 119 11.59 -0.04 9.88
CA SER A 119 11.31 1.21 9.16
C SER A 119 9.86 1.31 8.75
N LEU A 120 9.04 0.35 9.14
CA LEU A 120 7.64 0.31 8.74
C LEU A 120 6.84 1.37 9.52
N PRO A 121 5.97 2.14 8.85
CA PRO A 121 5.12 3.09 9.57
C PRO A 121 4.26 2.40 10.62
N SER A 122 4.04 3.09 11.74
CA SER A 122 3.22 2.58 12.82
C SER A 122 1.74 2.87 12.56
N ARG A 123 0.86 1.93 12.96
CA ARG A 123 -0.58 2.14 12.83
C ARG A 123 -1.03 3.44 13.47
N SER A 124 -0.38 3.83 14.57
CA SER A 124 -0.75 5.03 15.32
C SER A 124 -0.47 6.33 14.57
N GLN A 125 0.32 6.29 13.50
CA GLN A 125 0.59 7.47 12.68
C GLN A 125 -0.59 7.83 11.77
N PHE A 126 -1.52 6.91 11.60
CA PHE A 126 -2.64 7.05 10.65
C PHE A 126 -3.96 7.30 11.39
N PRO A 127 -5.00 7.76 10.66
CA PRO A 127 -6.31 7.94 11.28
C PRO A 127 -6.88 6.63 11.84
N SER A 128 -7.81 6.74 12.77
CA SER A 128 -8.42 5.60 13.42
C SER A 128 -9.35 4.84 12.46
N ASP A 129 -9.82 3.67 12.91
CA ASP A 129 -10.70 2.82 12.10
C ASP A 129 -11.98 3.54 11.68
N SER A 130 -12.46 4.49 12.49
CA SER A 130 -13.67 5.24 12.17
C SER A 130 -13.50 6.16 10.97
N ALA A 131 -12.26 6.44 10.55
CA ALA A 131 -11.99 7.31 9.40
C ALA A 131 -12.13 6.60 8.06
N PHE A 132 -12.23 5.27 8.03
CA PHE A 132 -12.39 4.56 6.77
C PHE A 132 -13.74 4.87 6.15
N ARG A 133 -13.72 5.12 4.85
CA ARG A 133 -14.90 5.45 4.07
C ARG A 133 -15.14 4.35 3.06
N LEU A 134 -16.38 3.96 2.92
CA LEU A 134 -16.74 3.13 1.79
C LEU A 134 -16.66 3.97 0.53
N HIS A 135 -16.21 3.37 -0.56
CA HIS A 135 -16.21 4.05 -1.83
C HIS A 135 -17.65 4.16 -2.31
N GLN A 136 -18.24 5.32 -2.10
CA GLN A 136 -19.62 5.56 -2.47
C GLN A 136 -19.72 6.05 -3.89
N ARG A 137 -20.68 5.54 -4.58
CA ARG A 137 -21.11 6.14 -5.80
C ARG A 137 -22.41 6.68 -5.54
N SER A 138 -22.61 7.72 -5.94
CA SER A 138 -23.94 8.26 -5.76
C SER A 138 -24.72 8.08 -6.97
#